data_06f0c893a93dc70a7c759deb3517e8de
#
_entry.id   06f0c893a93dc70a7c759deb3517e8de
#
_cell.length_a   1.000
_cell.length_b   1.000
_cell.length_c   1.000
_cell.angle_alpha   90.00
_cell.angle_beta   90.00
_cell.angle_gamma   90.00
#
_symmetry.space_group_name_H-M   'P 1'
#
loop_
_entity.id
_entity.type
_entity.pdbx_description
1 polymer ?
#
loop_
_entity_poly.entity_id
_entity_poly.type
_entity_poly.pdbx_seq_one_letter_code
_entity_poly.pdbx_strand_id
1 'polypeptide(L)'
;MRLYKLFALAAPLFLFAALSGCSQEEDTFATLPEGGQTLTLKVTSANYVSSAGVETRIAEEGYTTRFTSGDEIGVLQITPLSGNGGEAIYKNYRFTLDEEGNWTGVPLPHKQGDEYIVYYPFTPVESREELKNYIASFEPRPNQATYEDYTKSDLMKGEGLVSGTTLNVNLEHQMTLLVIEVPLGKCATTKDGKVKYHPATTALGAPAFSWEDGKIPYQTSDNRILRYLIKPDADFSLKGSYPYYIGTRKFDIAAAASDAVAQRYLFYTLDEGVEPPGSRDVQVGDYYMSDGTVLPGDAPDVPENCIGIVFQADAERISADETAQGWTHGCVMALTNAGKDTKWGKDSTEGEGENSPFAEHAATYRGMYEEIGGYVKTQYMVDTYGEGDTFQGDNGTFYQVTQYGETPATAQYKAPEGTSGWYLPSIGQWWDILENLGEAKGLALLEDDDTAIGSSNSYGFTLEEPVMSNLNIRLGNASASAEVFASGINYWSSSEHNRKHSSTKRLSYAHAVSFTASSVVSTGATKTSNSKRGVRCVLSF
;
A
#
# COMPACT_ATOMS: atom_id res chain seq x y z
N MET A 1 52.75 6.62 9.62
CA MET A 1 53.55 5.85 10.59
C MET A 1 52.82 4.55 10.88
N ARG A 2 53.20 3.51 10.18
CA ARG A 2 53.53 2.12 10.61
C ARG A 2 52.45 1.44 11.46
N LEU A 3 51.97 0.23 11.24
CA LEU A 3 52.67 -1.01 10.81
C LEU A 3 51.64 -2.06 10.32
N TYR A 4 52.00 -2.75 9.25
CA TYR A 4 51.46 -4.05 8.82
C TYR A 4 51.82 -5.15 9.83
N LYS A 5 50.95 -6.16 9.98
CA LYS A 5 51.39 -7.52 10.31
C LYS A 5 50.62 -8.55 9.50
N LEU A 6 51.35 -9.14 8.56
CA LEU A 6 51.13 -10.47 7.98
C LEU A 6 51.24 -11.53 9.07
N PHE A 7 50.40 -12.56 9.02
CA PHE A 7 50.77 -13.91 9.48
C PHE A 7 50.31 -14.94 8.46
N ALA A 8 51.28 -15.71 8.04
CA ALA A 8 51.15 -16.81 7.09
C ALA A 8 51.20 -18.15 7.84
N LEU A 9 50.62 -19.15 7.18
CA LEU A 9 50.87 -20.61 7.22
C LEU A 9 50.76 -21.39 8.54
N ALA A 10 49.88 -22.41 8.50
CA ALA A 10 50.31 -23.81 8.64
C ALA A 10 49.15 -24.77 8.33
N ALA A 11 49.29 -25.57 7.32
CA ALA A 11 48.52 -26.80 7.11
C ALA A 11 49.09 -27.92 7.98
N PRO A 12 48.31 -28.87 8.44
CA PRO A 12 48.78 -30.22 8.60
C PRO A 12 48.10 -31.20 7.62
N LEU A 13 48.95 -31.88 6.92
CA LEU A 13 48.72 -33.11 6.18
C LEU A 13 48.31 -34.20 7.16
N PHE A 14 47.11 -34.79 7.00
CA PHE A 14 46.80 -36.10 7.60
C PHE A 14 46.47 -37.09 6.48
N LEU A 15 47.42 -37.99 6.33
CA LEU A 15 47.34 -39.22 5.56
C LEU A 15 46.49 -40.22 6.38
N PHE A 16 45.36 -40.71 5.86
CA PHE A 16 44.77 -41.96 6.34
C PHE A 16 44.38 -42.85 5.19
N ALA A 17 44.75 -44.06 5.38
CA ALA A 17 44.76 -45.15 4.43
C ALA A 17 43.35 -45.68 4.12
N ALA A 18 43.27 -46.27 2.95
CA ALA A 18 42.17 -46.98 2.36
C ALA A 18 41.53 -48.06 3.25
N LEU A 19 40.21 -48.08 3.24
CA LEU A 19 39.46 -49.36 3.29
C LEU A 19 38.41 -49.33 2.18
N SER A 20 38.60 -50.21 1.25
CA SER A 20 37.79 -50.55 0.13
C SER A 20 36.40 -51.05 0.56
N GLY A 21 35.38 -50.42 0.01
CA GLY A 21 34.01 -50.95 0.01
C GLY A 21 33.42 -50.54 -1.33
N CYS A 22 33.55 -51.39 -2.34
CA CYS A 22 32.93 -51.26 -3.66
C CYS A 22 31.43 -51.29 -3.56
N SER A 23 30.78 -50.26 -4.09
CA SER A 23 29.66 -50.41 -5.01
C SER A 23 29.74 -49.22 -5.96
N GLN A 24 30.58 -49.36 -7.00
CA GLN A 24 30.44 -48.56 -8.20
C GLN A 24 29.15 -49.06 -8.89
N GLU A 25 28.07 -48.30 -8.82
CA GLU A 25 27.16 -48.24 -9.95
C GLU A 25 27.96 -47.55 -11.06
N GLU A 26 28.51 -48.35 -11.97
CA GLU A 26 29.01 -47.86 -13.25
C GLU A 26 27.79 -47.22 -13.95
N ASP A 27 27.81 -45.89 -14.07
CA ASP A 27 27.09 -45.20 -15.14
C ASP A 27 27.60 -45.78 -16.47
N THR A 28 26.99 -46.85 -16.93
CA THR A 28 27.18 -47.36 -18.28
C THR A 28 26.67 -46.27 -19.21
N PHE A 29 27.57 -45.47 -19.74
CA PHE A 29 27.32 -44.66 -20.91
C PHE A 29 26.66 -45.57 -21.96
N ALA A 30 25.38 -45.37 -22.21
CA ALA A 30 24.67 -46.13 -23.21
C ALA A 30 25.33 -45.86 -24.55
N THR A 31 26.11 -46.84 -25.04
CA THR A 31 26.62 -46.82 -26.41
C THR A 31 25.44 -46.72 -27.36
N LEU A 32 25.43 -45.66 -28.17
CA LEU A 32 24.41 -45.51 -29.23
C LEU A 32 24.32 -46.80 -30.01
N PRO A 33 23.09 -47.35 -30.20
CA PRO A 33 22.93 -48.50 -31.08
C PRO A 33 23.36 -48.13 -32.51
N GLU A 34 24.04 -49.02 -33.24
CA GLU A 34 24.44 -48.79 -34.62
C GLU A 34 23.19 -48.36 -35.45
N GLY A 35 23.25 -47.10 -35.94
CA GLY A 35 22.14 -46.50 -36.72
C GLY A 35 21.14 -45.66 -35.88
N GLY A 36 21.31 -45.48 -34.55
CA GLY A 36 20.43 -44.67 -33.71
C GLY A 36 20.72 -43.16 -33.82
N GLN A 37 19.67 -42.37 -33.92
CA GLN A 37 19.69 -40.92 -33.93
C GLN A 37 19.52 -40.42 -32.50
N THR A 38 20.22 -39.34 -32.13
CA THR A 38 19.99 -38.63 -30.84
C THR A 38 19.01 -37.48 -31.06
N LEU A 39 18.00 -37.38 -30.20
CA LEU A 39 17.00 -36.32 -30.26
C LEU A 39 17.37 -35.14 -29.35
N THR A 40 17.10 -33.93 -29.84
CA THR A 40 16.98 -32.74 -29.05
C THR A 40 15.52 -32.57 -28.61
N LEU A 41 15.30 -31.95 -27.41
CA LEU A 41 13.96 -31.78 -26.83
C LEU A 41 13.46 -30.35 -27.01
N LYS A 42 12.23 -30.20 -27.50
CA LYS A 42 11.51 -28.94 -27.58
C LYS A 42 10.18 -29.08 -26.85
N VAL A 43 10.05 -28.37 -25.70
CA VAL A 43 8.87 -28.42 -24.84
C VAL A 43 8.11 -27.11 -24.91
N THR A 44 6.80 -27.21 -25.05
CA THR A 44 5.84 -26.11 -24.85
C THR A 44 4.79 -26.55 -23.85
N SER A 45 4.09 -25.61 -23.23
CA SER A 45 2.98 -25.88 -22.32
C SER A 45 1.67 -25.29 -22.87
N ALA A 46 0.58 -25.97 -22.63
CA ALA A 46 -0.76 -25.47 -22.92
C ALA A 46 -1.16 -24.38 -21.90
N ASN A 47 -2.18 -23.60 -22.23
CA ASN A 47 -2.80 -22.66 -21.29
C ASN A 47 -3.98 -23.33 -20.58
N TYR A 48 -4.27 -22.90 -19.36
CA TYR A 48 -5.55 -23.21 -18.72
C TYR A 48 -6.70 -22.51 -19.46
N VAL A 49 -7.84 -23.18 -19.60
CA VAL A 49 -9.03 -22.68 -20.29
C VAL A 49 -10.13 -22.40 -19.27
N SER A 50 -10.91 -21.33 -19.46
CA SER A 50 -12.02 -21.00 -18.56
C SER A 50 -13.06 -22.12 -18.48
N SER A 51 -13.49 -22.48 -17.28
CA SER A 51 -14.61 -23.41 -17.05
C SER A 51 -15.96 -22.78 -17.43
N ALA A 52 -16.10 -21.46 -17.34
CA ALA A 52 -17.35 -20.76 -17.63
C ALA A 52 -17.53 -20.40 -19.13
N GLY A 53 -16.56 -20.69 -19.99
CA GLY A 53 -16.62 -20.33 -21.41
C GLY A 53 -16.55 -18.82 -21.69
N VAL A 54 -16.32 -18.01 -20.68
CA VAL A 54 -16.17 -16.54 -20.76
C VAL A 54 -14.71 -16.20 -20.55
N GLU A 55 -14.06 -15.65 -21.57
CA GLU A 55 -12.74 -15.03 -21.39
C GLU A 55 -12.93 -13.77 -20.55
N THR A 56 -12.47 -13.78 -19.31
CA THR A 56 -12.42 -12.57 -18.48
C THR A 56 -11.37 -11.63 -19.05
N ARG A 57 -11.69 -10.32 -19.11
CA ARG A 57 -10.85 -9.27 -19.72
C ARG A 57 -9.54 -8.95 -18.96
N ILE A 58 -9.23 -9.66 -17.91
CA ILE A 58 -7.96 -9.55 -17.20
C ILE A 58 -7.01 -10.56 -17.83
N ALA A 59 -6.49 -10.22 -18.98
CA ALA A 59 -5.46 -10.96 -19.68
C ALA A 59 -4.10 -10.70 -19.02
N GLU A 60 -3.79 -11.43 -17.97
CA GLU A 60 -2.40 -11.88 -17.86
C GLU A 60 -2.20 -12.93 -18.95
N GLU A 61 -1.09 -12.85 -19.69
CA GLU A 61 -0.73 -13.79 -20.77
C GLU A 61 -1.09 -15.23 -20.38
N GLY A 62 -2.30 -15.63 -20.73
CA GLY A 62 -2.91 -16.96 -20.68
C GLY A 62 -2.44 -17.89 -19.59
N TYR A 63 -2.79 -17.68 -18.32
CA TYR A 63 -2.59 -18.60 -17.17
C TYR A 63 -1.65 -19.80 -17.45
N THR A 64 -0.47 -19.52 -18.01
CA THR A 64 0.52 -20.50 -18.43
C THR A 64 1.56 -20.65 -17.34
N THR A 65 1.88 -21.88 -16.97
CA THR A 65 3.04 -22.17 -16.13
C THR A 65 4.31 -21.92 -16.95
N ARG A 66 5.22 -21.09 -16.46
CA ARG A 66 6.53 -20.88 -17.05
C ARG A 66 7.55 -21.73 -16.30
N PHE A 67 8.25 -22.56 -17.04
CA PHE A 67 9.38 -23.30 -16.49
C PHE A 67 10.54 -22.35 -16.15
N THR A 68 11.23 -22.65 -15.07
CA THR A 68 12.39 -21.90 -14.57
C THR A 68 13.64 -22.79 -14.55
N SER A 69 14.82 -22.19 -14.61
CA SER A 69 16.08 -22.95 -14.50
C SER A 69 16.05 -23.84 -13.25
N GLY A 70 16.42 -25.11 -13.44
CA GLY A 70 16.35 -26.14 -12.42
C GLY A 70 15.07 -26.96 -12.42
N ASP A 71 14.04 -26.60 -13.20
CA ASP A 71 12.88 -27.46 -13.39
C ASP A 71 13.26 -28.75 -14.09
N GLU A 72 12.64 -29.87 -13.67
CA GLU A 72 12.95 -31.21 -14.18
C GLU A 72 11.73 -31.88 -14.79
N ILE A 73 11.88 -32.42 -16.00
CA ILE A 73 10.86 -33.20 -16.69
C ILE A 73 11.34 -34.63 -16.92
N GLY A 74 10.36 -35.56 -16.96
CA GLY A 74 10.60 -36.93 -17.33
C GLY A 74 10.24 -37.19 -18.81
N VAL A 75 11.08 -37.95 -19.51
CA VAL A 75 10.81 -38.46 -20.85
C VAL A 75 10.79 -39.98 -20.79
N LEU A 76 9.61 -40.59 -20.77
CA LEU A 76 9.46 -42.04 -20.82
C LEU A 76 9.45 -42.50 -22.29
N GLN A 77 10.56 -43.07 -22.72
CA GLN A 77 10.69 -43.74 -24.01
C GLN A 77 10.11 -45.15 -23.93
N ILE A 78 9.33 -45.52 -24.91
CA ILE A 78 8.66 -46.81 -25.05
C ILE A 78 9.06 -47.41 -26.37
N THR A 79 9.85 -48.47 -26.33
CA THR A 79 10.31 -49.18 -27.53
C THR A 79 9.52 -50.48 -27.67
N PRO A 80 8.61 -50.61 -28.66
CA PRO A 80 7.86 -51.86 -28.89
C PRO A 80 8.79 -53.00 -29.28
N LEU A 81 8.57 -54.18 -28.73
CA LEU A 81 9.29 -55.40 -29.12
C LEU A 81 8.57 -56.08 -30.29
N SER A 82 9.33 -56.27 -31.38
CA SER A 82 8.81 -56.96 -32.59
C SER A 82 8.50 -58.45 -32.30
N GLY A 83 7.27 -58.86 -32.46
CA GLY A 83 6.88 -60.28 -32.43
C GLY A 83 6.15 -60.79 -31.18
N ASN A 84 6.11 -60.06 -30.10
CA ASN A 84 5.36 -60.40 -28.87
C ASN A 84 4.26 -59.37 -28.63
N GLY A 85 3.01 -59.75 -28.74
CA GLY A 85 1.88 -58.85 -28.66
C GLY A 85 1.83 -58.03 -27.37
N GLY A 86 2.35 -56.80 -27.43
CA GLY A 86 2.21 -55.79 -26.37
C GLY A 86 3.39 -55.61 -25.44
N GLU A 87 4.47 -56.36 -25.58
CA GLU A 87 5.69 -56.15 -24.76
C GLU A 87 6.49 -54.93 -25.29
N ALA A 88 7.02 -54.12 -24.39
CA ALA A 88 7.84 -52.96 -24.69
C ALA A 88 8.99 -52.79 -23.66
N ILE A 89 10.07 -52.17 -24.10
CA ILE A 89 11.15 -51.72 -23.23
C ILE A 89 10.87 -50.28 -22.86
N TYR A 90 10.93 -50.00 -21.58
CA TYR A 90 10.73 -48.66 -21.03
C TYR A 90 12.06 -48.09 -20.55
N LYS A 91 12.32 -46.82 -20.87
CA LYS A 91 13.45 -46.05 -20.31
C LYS A 91 12.98 -44.65 -19.95
N ASN A 92 13.25 -44.23 -18.74
CA ASN A 92 12.87 -42.91 -18.23
C ASN A 92 14.12 -42.02 -18.18
N TYR A 93 14.07 -40.90 -18.91
CA TYR A 93 15.14 -39.93 -18.98
C TYR A 93 14.75 -38.66 -18.21
N ARG A 94 15.66 -38.14 -17.41
CA ARG A 94 15.51 -36.85 -16.74
C ARG A 94 16.15 -35.76 -17.58
N PHE A 95 15.42 -34.66 -17.78
CA PHE A 95 15.92 -33.43 -18.40
C PHE A 95 15.70 -32.27 -17.43
N THR A 96 16.72 -31.41 -17.31
CA THR A 96 16.70 -30.22 -16.45
C THR A 96 16.78 -28.99 -17.35
N LEU A 97 16.01 -27.95 -17.04
CA LEU A 97 16.08 -26.67 -17.73
C LEU A 97 17.30 -25.89 -17.26
N ASP A 98 18.16 -25.48 -18.18
CA ASP A 98 19.33 -24.66 -17.86
C ASP A 98 19.01 -23.15 -17.82
N GLU A 99 20.02 -22.31 -17.49
CA GLU A 99 19.85 -20.86 -17.43
C GLU A 99 19.64 -20.21 -18.80
N GLU A 100 20.06 -20.89 -19.87
CA GLU A 100 19.88 -20.47 -21.26
C GLU A 100 18.51 -20.87 -21.83
N GLY A 101 17.68 -21.60 -21.07
CA GLY A 101 16.35 -22.05 -21.46
C GLY A 101 16.34 -23.33 -22.30
N ASN A 102 17.41 -24.13 -22.27
CA ASN A 102 17.48 -25.42 -22.95
C ASN A 102 17.24 -26.57 -21.98
N TRP A 103 16.53 -27.60 -22.45
CA TRP A 103 16.39 -28.85 -21.70
C TRP A 103 17.61 -29.72 -21.90
N THR A 104 18.40 -29.93 -20.85
CA THR A 104 19.66 -30.66 -20.84
C THR A 104 19.53 -31.96 -20.07
N GLY A 105 20.14 -33.02 -20.57
CA GLY A 105 20.09 -34.35 -19.96
C GLY A 105 21.02 -35.34 -20.67
N VAL A 106 20.91 -36.61 -20.30
CA VAL A 106 21.63 -37.66 -21.05
C VAL A 106 21.11 -37.75 -22.49
N PRO A 107 21.97 -38.19 -23.48
CA PRO A 107 21.54 -38.34 -24.85
C PRO A 107 20.27 -39.19 -24.96
N LEU A 108 19.24 -38.67 -25.64
CA LEU A 108 17.97 -39.37 -25.90
C LEU A 108 18.06 -40.15 -27.23
N PRO A 109 18.29 -41.48 -27.21
CA PRO A 109 18.36 -42.26 -28.41
C PRO A 109 16.96 -42.48 -29.03
N HIS A 110 16.90 -42.55 -30.34
CA HIS A 110 15.65 -42.82 -31.08
C HIS A 110 15.82 -43.95 -32.08
N LYS A 111 14.83 -44.81 -32.09
CA LYS A 111 14.62 -45.82 -33.11
C LYS A 111 13.25 -45.63 -33.76
N GLN A 112 13.12 -46.04 -35.01
CA GLN A 112 11.83 -46.02 -35.67
C GLN A 112 10.82 -46.89 -34.91
N GLY A 113 9.66 -46.30 -34.57
CA GLY A 113 8.61 -46.94 -33.77
C GLY A 113 8.65 -46.65 -32.27
N ASP A 114 9.67 -45.94 -31.78
CA ASP A 114 9.66 -45.47 -30.38
C ASP A 114 8.55 -44.43 -30.15
N GLU A 115 7.85 -44.59 -29.03
CA GLU A 115 6.88 -43.63 -28.49
C GLU A 115 7.47 -42.91 -27.29
N TYR A 116 7.04 -41.66 -27.05
CA TYR A 116 7.52 -40.83 -25.96
C TYR A 116 6.36 -40.23 -25.19
N ILE A 117 6.39 -40.36 -23.85
CA ILE A 117 5.50 -39.63 -22.95
C ILE A 117 6.39 -38.68 -22.13
N VAL A 118 6.10 -37.40 -22.20
CA VAL A 118 6.82 -36.38 -21.43
C VAL A 118 5.92 -35.86 -20.30
N TYR A 119 6.47 -35.68 -19.14
CA TYR A 119 5.70 -35.26 -17.95
C TYR A 119 6.51 -34.39 -16.99
N TYR A 120 5.82 -33.60 -16.21
CA TYR A 120 6.34 -32.69 -15.18
C TYR A 120 5.46 -32.78 -13.93
N PRO A 121 6.02 -32.68 -12.71
CA PRO A 121 7.44 -32.75 -12.41
C PRO A 121 8.04 -34.14 -12.60
N PHE A 122 9.37 -34.23 -12.75
CA PHE A 122 10.07 -35.50 -12.89
C PHE A 122 9.87 -36.39 -11.66
N THR A 123 9.66 -37.66 -11.90
CA THR A 123 9.77 -38.75 -10.94
C THR A 123 10.35 -40.00 -11.62
N PRO A 124 11.18 -40.82 -10.95
CA PRO A 124 11.60 -42.07 -11.55
C PRO A 124 10.43 -43.03 -11.70
N VAL A 125 10.20 -43.50 -12.95
CA VAL A 125 9.21 -44.54 -13.28
C VAL A 125 9.86 -45.54 -14.21
N GLU A 126 9.49 -46.81 -14.11
CA GLU A 126 10.05 -47.90 -14.91
C GLU A 126 9.08 -48.43 -15.98
N SER A 127 7.83 -47.99 -15.98
CA SER A 127 6.79 -48.44 -16.89
C SER A 127 5.70 -47.40 -17.13
N ARG A 128 4.90 -47.61 -18.20
CA ARG A 128 3.69 -46.83 -18.48
C ARG A 128 2.67 -46.95 -17.34
N GLU A 129 2.60 -48.10 -16.67
CA GLU A 129 1.67 -48.31 -15.55
C GLU A 129 2.08 -47.55 -14.31
N GLU A 130 3.37 -47.52 -14.00
CA GLU A 130 3.89 -46.68 -12.90
C GLU A 130 3.66 -45.22 -13.15
N LEU A 131 3.88 -44.72 -14.38
CA LEU A 131 3.56 -43.34 -14.74
C LEU A 131 2.06 -43.03 -14.56
N LYS A 132 1.17 -43.94 -14.93
CA LYS A 132 -0.27 -43.78 -14.69
C LYS A 132 -0.58 -43.72 -13.22
N ASN A 133 0.02 -44.61 -12.41
CA ASN A 133 -0.18 -44.64 -10.98
C ASN A 133 0.35 -43.34 -10.30
N TYR A 134 1.49 -42.86 -10.77
CA TYR A 134 2.01 -41.55 -10.33
C TYR A 134 1.02 -40.43 -10.61
N ILE A 135 0.54 -40.31 -11.86
CA ILE A 135 -0.44 -39.29 -12.25
C ILE A 135 -1.71 -39.40 -11.42
N ALA A 136 -2.24 -40.59 -11.22
CA ALA A 136 -3.47 -40.80 -10.44
C ALA A 136 -3.33 -40.48 -8.95
N SER A 137 -2.15 -40.70 -8.39
CA SER A 137 -1.84 -40.46 -6.99
C SER A 137 -1.22 -39.08 -6.70
N PHE A 138 -0.98 -38.28 -7.71
CA PHE A 138 -0.38 -36.97 -7.54
C PHE A 138 -1.28 -36.05 -6.72
N GLU A 139 -0.69 -35.40 -5.73
CA GLU A 139 -1.39 -34.41 -4.90
C GLU A 139 -0.63 -33.08 -4.97
N PRO A 140 -1.29 -32.00 -5.36
CA PRO A 140 -0.71 -30.65 -5.28
C PRO A 140 -0.30 -30.32 -3.84
N ARG A 141 0.78 -29.57 -3.70
CA ARG A 141 1.25 -29.13 -2.38
C ARG A 141 0.20 -28.25 -1.71
N PRO A 142 -0.07 -28.42 -0.41
CA PRO A 142 -1.00 -27.52 0.29
C PRO A 142 -0.44 -26.09 0.40
N ASN A 143 0.86 -25.93 0.62
CA ASN A 143 1.52 -24.63 0.58
C ASN A 143 2.14 -24.41 -0.81
N GLN A 144 1.57 -23.46 -1.57
CA GLN A 144 2.01 -23.05 -2.90
C GLN A 144 2.47 -21.58 -2.92
N ALA A 145 2.88 -21.03 -1.75
CA ALA A 145 3.19 -19.61 -1.60
C ALA A 145 4.38 -19.13 -2.45
N THR A 146 5.33 -20.01 -2.74
CA THR A 146 6.45 -19.69 -3.65
C THR A 146 6.11 -20.10 -5.08
N TYR A 147 6.72 -19.42 -6.06
CA TYR A 147 6.53 -19.80 -7.47
C TYR A 147 6.98 -21.25 -7.72
N GLU A 148 8.05 -21.69 -7.08
CA GLU A 148 8.55 -23.08 -7.17
C GLU A 148 7.53 -24.09 -6.61
N ASP A 149 6.94 -23.84 -5.45
CA ASP A 149 5.94 -24.75 -4.88
C ASP A 149 4.65 -24.77 -5.70
N TYR A 150 4.26 -23.62 -6.25
CA TYR A 150 3.15 -23.51 -7.18
C TYR A 150 3.39 -24.33 -8.45
N THR A 151 4.53 -24.12 -9.14
CA THR A 151 4.84 -24.84 -10.38
C THR A 151 5.01 -26.34 -10.14
N LYS A 152 5.66 -26.76 -9.06
CA LYS A 152 5.79 -28.18 -8.67
C LYS A 152 4.46 -28.83 -8.26
N SER A 153 3.41 -28.06 -8.07
CA SER A 153 2.04 -28.56 -7.88
C SER A 153 1.29 -28.74 -9.19
N ASP A 154 1.87 -28.34 -10.33
CA ASP A 154 1.26 -28.42 -11.65
C ASP A 154 1.70 -29.69 -12.37
N LEU A 155 0.98 -30.77 -12.15
CA LEU A 155 1.23 -31.99 -12.94
C LEU A 155 0.87 -31.77 -14.40
N MET A 156 1.83 -32.01 -15.30
CA MET A 156 1.64 -31.86 -16.73
C MET A 156 2.08 -33.11 -17.48
N LYS A 157 1.45 -33.39 -18.61
CA LYS A 157 1.78 -34.55 -19.47
C LYS A 157 1.53 -34.21 -20.92
N GLY A 158 2.35 -34.79 -21.80
CA GLY A 158 2.18 -34.70 -23.25
C GLY A 158 2.78 -35.90 -23.98
N GLU A 159 2.31 -36.14 -25.20
CA GLU A 159 2.92 -37.11 -26.09
C GLU A 159 3.96 -36.43 -26.96
N GLY A 160 5.14 -37.03 -27.06
CA GLY A 160 6.24 -36.52 -27.86
C GLY A 160 6.15 -36.93 -29.33
N LEU A 161 6.30 -35.97 -30.23
CA LEU A 161 6.29 -36.19 -31.67
C LEU A 161 7.68 -35.93 -32.25
N VAL A 162 8.28 -36.92 -32.86
CA VAL A 162 9.60 -36.81 -33.48
C VAL A 162 9.50 -36.20 -34.88
N SER A 163 10.25 -35.12 -35.12
CA SER A 163 10.40 -34.47 -36.40
C SER A 163 11.88 -34.22 -36.69
N GLY A 164 12.46 -34.94 -37.65
CA GLY A 164 13.90 -34.91 -37.87
C GLY A 164 14.66 -35.37 -36.63
N THR A 165 15.52 -34.52 -36.08
CA THR A 165 16.30 -34.76 -34.84
C THR A 165 15.67 -34.16 -33.59
N THR A 166 14.42 -33.72 -33.66
CA THR A 166 13.77 -33.03 -32.56
C THR A 166 12.55 -33.81 -32.06
N LEU A 167 12.48 -34.03 -30.74
CA LEU A 167 11.28 -34.46 -30.03
C LEU A 167 10.50 -33.22 -29.62
N ASN A 168 9.37 -32.97 -30.24
CA ASN A 168 8.46 -31.88 -29.93
C ASN A 168 7.37 -32.38 -28.99
N VAL A 169 7.09 -31.65 -27.94
CA VAL A 169 6.00 -31.96 -26.98
C VAL A 169 5.28 -30.69 -26.56
N ASN A 170 3.95 -30.79 -26.50
CA ASN A 170 3.11 -29.81 -25.83
C ASN A 170 2.58 -30.46 -24.55
N LEU A 171 2.96 -29.92 -23.37
CA LEU A 171 2.52 -30.42 -22.09
C LEU A 171 1.16 -29.84 -21.75
N GLU A 172 0.22 -30.70 -21.40
CA GLU A 172 -1.14 -30.37 -20.99
C GLU A 172 -1.26 -30.49 -19.46
N HIS A 173 -1.88 -29.53 -18.83
CA HIS A 173 -2.13 -29.52 -17.39
C HIS A 173 -3.06 -30.68 -16.99
N GLN A 174 -2.72 -31.37 -15.92
CA GLN A 174 -3.54 -32.43 -15.33
C GLN A 174 -4.27 -31.97 -14.06
N MET A 175 -4.03 -30.71 -13.65
CA MET A 175 -4.63 -30.06 -12.47
C MET A 175 -5.73 -29.09 -12.90
N THR A 176 -6.53 -28.63 -11.92
CA THR A 176 -7.45 -27.50 -12.05
C THR A 176 -6.83 -26.29 -11.38
N LEU A 177 -6.88 -25.14 -12.04
CA LEU A 177 -6.36 -23.88 -11.49
C LEU A 177 -7.48 -23.07 -10.84
N LEU A 178 -7.32 -22.69 -9.59
CA LEU A 178 -8.11 -21.62 -8.98
C LEU A 178 -7.42 -20.29 -9.21
N VAL A 179 -8.15 -19.36 -9.79
CA VAL A 179 -7.76 -17.96 -9.95
C VAL A 179 -8.64 -17.13 -9.03
N ILE A 180 -8.02 -16.46 -8.08
CA ILE A 180 -8.75 -15.74 -7.04
C ILE A 180 -8.38 -14.27 -7.13
N GLU A 181 -9.34 -13.42 -7.47
CA GLU A 181 -9.17 -11.98 -7.48
C GLU A 181 -9.32 -11.40 -6.08
N VAL A 182 -8.35 -10.59 -5.70
CA VAL A 182 -8.30 -9.89 -4.41
C VAL A 182 -8.88 -8.49 -4.60
N PRO A 183 -9.89 -8.08 -3.81
CA PRO A 183 -10.44 -6.74 -3.91
C PRO A 183 -9.43 -5.68 -3.49
N LEU A 184 -9.61 -4.47 -3.98
CA LEU A 184 -8.84 -3.31 -3.52
C LEU A 184 -9.27 -2.96 -2.09
N GLY A 185 -8.32 -2.61 -1.25
CA GLY A 185 -8.60 -2.41 0.17
C GLY A 185 -8.08 -1.09 0.70
N LYS A 186 -6.82 -0.99 1.01
CA LYS A 186 -6.24 0.19 1.64
C LYS A 186 -5.81 1.23 0.61
N CYS A 187 -5.63 2.47 1.07
CA CYS A 187 -5.20 3.55 0.22
C CYS A 187 -3.97 4.26 0.78
N ALA A 188 -3.24 4.91 -0.11
CA ALA A 188 -2.09 5.74 0.20
C ALA A 188 -2.03 6.91 -0.78
N THR A 189 -1.49 8.04 -0.34
CA THR A 189 -1.08 9.08 -1.26
C THR A 189 0.19 8.67 -2.00
N THR A 190 0.26 9.07 -3.26
CA THR A 190 1.49 8.99 -4.05
C THR A 190 2.07 10.38 -4.23
N LYS A 191 3.28 10.47 -4.82
CA LYS A 191 3.92 11.78 -5.11
C LYS A 191 3.11 12.67 -6.07
N ASP A 192 2.19 12.10 -6.82
CA ASP A 192 1.27 12.81 -7.72
C ASP A 192 -0.06 13.20 -7.04
N GLY A 193 -0.15 13.09 -5.72
CA GLY A 193 -1.34 13.46 -4.94
C GLY A 193 -2.55 12.54 -5.10
N LYS A 194 -2.39 11.44 -5.81
CA LYS A 194 -3.48 10.47 -5.97
C LYS A 194 -3.55 9.53 -4.78
N VAL A 195 -4.75 9.34 -4.27
CA VAL A 195 -5.07 8.26 -3.33
C VAL A 195 -5.25 7.00 -4.16
N LYS A 196 -4.35 6.04 -3.99
CA LYS A 196 -4.39 4.75 -4.69
C LYS A 196 -4.90 3.66 -3.76
N TYR A 197 -5.83 2.88 -4.27
CA TYR A 197 -6.31 1.69 -3.61
C TYR A 197 -5.39 0.53 -3.98
N HIS A 198 -4.95 -0.21 -2.97
CA HIS A 198 -4.08 -1.36 -3.11
C HIS A 198 -4.85 -2.64 -2.82
N PRO A 199 -4.44 -3.76 -3.42
CA PRO A 199 -4.92 -5.06 -2.97
C PRO A 199 -4.73 -5.24 -1.46
N ALA A 200 -5.65 -5.91 -0.81
CA ALA A 200 -5.63 -6.11 0.64
C ALA A 200 -4.31 -6.69 1.17
N THR A 201 -3.61 -7.47 0.35
CA THR A 201 -2.32 -8.10 0.70
C THR A 201 -1.12 -7.16 0.68
N THR A 202 -1.22 -6.02 -0.01
CA THR A 202 -0.12 -5.03 -0.12
C THR A 202 -0.34 -3.82 0.75
N ALA A 203 -1.40 -3.80 1.52
CA ALA A 203 -1.70 -2.67 2.34
C ALA A 203 -0.52 -2.36 3.26
N LEU A 204 0.13 -1.26 3.02
CA LEU A 204 1.02 -0.45 3.84
C LEU A 204 1.40 -1.10 5.19
N GLY A 205 2.29 -2.11 5.14
CA GLY A 205 2.74 -2.84 6.33
C GLY A 205 1.68 -3.72 6.99
N ALA A 206 0.49 -3.88 6.42
CA ALA A 206 -0.50 -4.76 6.98
C ALA A 206 -0.18 -6.23 6.69
N PRO A 207 -0.53 -7.13 7.61
CA PRO A 207 -0.35 -8.55 7.40
C PRO A 207 -1.10 -8.98 6.14
N ALA A 208 -0.47 -9.86 5.40
CA ALA A 208 -1.08 -10.60 4.32
C ALA A 208 -2.27 -11.44 4.82
N PHE A 209 -2.83 -12.25 3.95
CA PHE A 209 -3.86 -13.20 4.29
C PHE A 209 -3.48 -14.08 5.49
N SER A 210 -4.48 -14.42 6.30
CA SER A 210 -4.43 -15.56 7.22
C SER A 210 -5.11 -16.74 6.54
N TRP A 211 -4.41 -17.85 6.43
CA TRP A 211 -4.86 -19.07 5.76
C TRP A 211 -5.19 -20.16 6.78
N GLU A 212 -6.20 -20.96 6.50
CA GLU A 212 -6.56 -22.12 7.29
C GLU A 212 -6.02 -23.41 6.65
N ASP A 213 -5.86 -24.47 7.43
CA ASP A 213 -5.44 -25.82 7.00
C ASP A 213 -4.09 -25.90 6.29
N GLY A 214 -3.24 -24.88 6.43
CA GLY A 214 -1.93 -24.82 5.77
C GLY A 214 -1.98 -24.69 4.24
N LYS A 215 -3.15 -24.41 3.68
CA LYS A 215 -3.34 -24.16 2.24
C LYS A 215 -3.02 -22.70 1.94
N ILE A 216 -1.94 -22.47 1.21
CA ILE A 216 -1.44 -21.10 0.92
C ILE A 216 -1.28 -20.96 -0.59
N PRO A 217 -2.05 -20.10 -1.25
CA PRO A 217 -1.92 -19.80 -2.68
C PRO A 217 -0.63 -19.07 -3.04
N TYR A 218 -0.21 -19.22 -4.28
CA TYR A 218 0.77 -18.35 -4.91
C TYR A 218 0.14 -16.98 -5.19
N GLN A 219 0.83 -15.92 -4.81
CA GLN A 219 0.43 -14.55 -5.05
C GLN A 219 1.24 -13.97 -6.22
N THR A 220 0.55 -13.44 -7.24
CA THR A 220 1.20 -12.80 -8.37
C THR A 220 1.89 -11.49 -8.00
N SER A 221 2.79 -11.00 -8.84
CA SER A 221 3.58 -9.79 -8.55
C SER A 221 2.77 -8.51 -8.40
N ASP A 222 1.57 -8.45 -9.01
CA ASP A 222 0.64 -7.33 -8.83
C ASP A 222 -0.19 -7.41 -7.56
N ASN A 223 -0.07 -8.55 -6.84
CA ASN A 223 -0.77 -8.86 -5.59
C ASN A 223 -2.30 -8.89 -5.68
N ARG A 224 -2.89 -8.75 -6.86
CA ARG A 224 -4.35 -8.82 -7.06
C ARG A 224 -4.85 -10.21 -7.34
N ILE A 225 -4.00 -11.07 -7.87
CA ILE A 225 -4.37 -12.42 -8.27
C ILE A 225 -3.64 -13.43 -7.39
N LEU A 226 -4.39 -14.34 -6.84
CA LEU A 226 -3.87 -15.54 -6.20
C LEU A 226 -4.13 -16.73 -7.12
N ARG A 227 -3.18 -17.66 -7.19
CA ARG A 227 -3.27 -18.89 -7.96
C ARG A 227 -3.10 -20.09 -7.05
N TYR A 228 -3.94 -21.07 -7.20
CA TYR A 228 -3.86 -22.30 -6.42
C TYR A 228 -4.25 -23.50 -7.26
N LEU A 229 -3.41 -24.50 -7.30
CA LEU A 229 -3.64 -25.73 -8.07
C LEU A 229 -4.31 -26.76 -7.17
N ILE A 230 -5.37 -27.36 -7.68
CA ILE A 230 -6.14 -28.40 -7.01
C ILE A 230 -6.22 -29.66 -7.87
N LYS A 231 -6.45 -30.79 -7.23
CA LYS A 231 -6.70 -32.06 -7.90
C LYS A 231 -8.05 -32.00 -8.62
N PRO A 232 -8.16 -32.43 -9.89
CA PRO A 232 -9.44 -32.55 -10.57
C PRO A 232 -10.31 -33.66 -9.94
N ASP A 233 -11.60 -33.59 -10.21
CA ASP A 233 -12.62 -34.57 -9.76
C ASP A 233 -12.67 -34.77 -8.23
N ALA A 234 -12.27 -33.75 -7.45
CA ALA A 234 -12.30 -33.76 -5.98
C ALA A 234 -12.93 -32.48 -5.43
N ASP A 235 -13.72 -32.62 -4.37
CA ASP A 235 -14.20 -31.46 -3.63
C ASP A 235 -13.04 -30.74 -2.95
N PHE A 236 -13.06 -29.42 -3.01
CA PHE A 236 -12.02 -28.58 -2.47
C PHE A 236 -12.59 -27.40 -1.69
N SER A 237 -11.92 -26.98 -0.64
CA SER A 237 -12.23 -25.76 0.13
C SER A 237 -10.94 -25.04 0.50
N LEU A 238 -10.96 -23.71 0.33
CA LEU A 238 -9.90 -22.80 0.73
C LEU A 238 -10.49 -21.71 1.61
N LYS A 239 -10.02 -21.67 2.86
CA LYS A 239 -10.54 -20.76 3.89
C LYS A 239 -9.46 -19.83 4.39
N GLY A 240 -9.89 -18.64 4.78
CA GLY A 240 -9.00 -17.68 5.38
C GLY A 240 -9.67 -16.34 5.66
N SER A 241 -8.83 -15.36 5.93
CA SER A 241 -9.24 -13.97 6.10
C SER A 241 -8.21 -13.02 5.53
N TYR A 242 -8.64 -11.83 5.17
CA TYR A 242 -7.79 -10.79 4.61
C TYR A 242 -8.19 -9.42 5.15
N PRO A 243 -7.22 -8.48 5.28
CA PRO A 243 -7.52 -7.09 5.58
C PRO A 243 -8.19 -6.48 4.36
N TYR A 244 -9.38 -5.95 4.54
CA TYR A 244 -10.12 -5.26 3.52
C TYR A 244 -10.09 -3.74 3.77
N TYR A 245 -10.55 -2.97 2.81
CA TYR A 245 -10.78 -1.53 2.89
C TYR A 245 -11.35 -1.10 4.25
N ILE A 246 -12.20 -1.93 4.80
CA ILE A 246 -12.84 -1.75 6.09
C ILE A 246 -12.69 -3.05 6.91
N GLY A 247 -11.77 -3.06 7.88
CA GLY A 247 -11.60 -4.19 8.80
C GLY A 247 -11.03 -5.46 8.18
N THR A 248 -11.45 -6.62 8.68
CA THR A 248 -11.03 -7.95 8.24
C THR A 248 -12.22 -8.72 7.72
N ARG A 249 -12.08 -9.33 6.54
CA ARG A 249 -13.10 -10.20 5.95
C ARG A 249 -12.64 -11.65 5.94
N LYS A 250 -13.58 -12.55 6.25
CA LYS A 250 -13.40 -14.00 6.12
C LYS A 250 -13.97 -14.45 4.79
N PHE A 251 -13.36 -15.48 4.22
CA PHE A 251 -13.83 -16.13 3.01
C PHE A 251 -13.76 -17.65 3.13
N ASP A 252 -14.59 -18.32 2.34
CA ASP A 252 -14.62 -19.77 2.14
C ASP A 252 -14.89 -20.03 0.67
N ILE A 253 -13.84 -20.33 -0.10
CA ILE A 253 -13.94 -20.71 -1.50
C ILE A 253 -14.10 -22.22 -1.56
N ALA A 254 -15.19 -22.68 -2.14
CA ALA A 254 -15.45 -24.09 -2.37
C ALA A 254 -15.54 -24.38 -3.86
N ALA A 255 -14.88 -25.45 -4.32
CA ALA A 255 -15.05 -26.02 -5.63
C ALA A 255 -15.60 -27.44 -5.48
N ALA A 256 -16.72 -27.73 -6.15
CA ALA A 256 -17.26 -29.07 -6.19
C ALA A 256 -16.42 -29.94 -7.14
N ALA A 257 -16.37 -31.24 -6.89
CA ALA A 257 -15.66 -32.20 -7.76
C ALA A 257 -16.07 -32.09 -9.23
N SER A 258 -17.34 -31.81 -9.52
CA SER A 258 -17.84 -31.62 -10.88
C SER A 258 -17.28 -30.41 -11.61
N ASP A 259 -16.82 -29.39 -10.87
CA ASP A 259 -16.32 -28.14 -11.40
C ASP A 259 -14.79 -28.15 -11.53
N ALA A 260 -14.13 -28.99 -10.72
CA ALA A 260 -12.69 -29.20 -10.71
C ALA A 260 -12.27 -30.10 -11.88
N VAL A 261 -12.11 -29.53 -13.06
CA VAL A 261 -11.77 -30.26 -14.30
C VAL A 261 -10.33 -29.95 -14.70
N ALA A 262 -9.57 -30.99 -15.07
CA ALA A 262 -8.19 -30.84 -15.56
C ALA A 262 -8.12 -29.85 -16.74
N GLN A 263 -7.03 -29.10 -16.87
CA GLN A 263 -6.79 -28.07 -17.89
C GLN A 263 -7.73 -26.85 -17.81
N ARG A 264 -8.61 -26.79 -16.81
CA ARG A 264 -9.57 -25.68 -16.63
C ARG A 264 -9.15 -24.80 -15.45
N TYR A 265 -9.55 -23.53 -15.52
CA TYR A 265 -9.49 -22.65 -14.35
C TYR A 265 -10.88 -22.26 -13.87
N LEU A 266 -11.00 -22.12 -12.55
CA LEU A 266 -12.15 -21.56 -11.88
C LEU A 266 -11.79 -20.17 -11.38
N PHE A 267 -12.64 -19.18 -11.65
CA PHE A 267 -12.41 -17.80 -11.25
C PHE A 267 -13.32 -17.42 -10.07
N TYR A 268 -12.71 -16.83 -9.04
CA TYR A 268 -13.39 -16.35 -7.84
C TYR A 268 -12.99 -14.91 -7.55
N THR A 269 -13.95 -14.12 -7.08
CA THR A 269 -13.68 -12.81 -6.48
C THR A 269 -13.96 -12.91 -4.98
N LEU A 270 -13.04 -12.45 -4.13
CA LEU A 270 -13.18 -12.55 -2.67
C LEU A 270 -14.26 -11.63 -2.09
N ASP A 271 -14.68 -10.62 -2.84
CA ASP A 271 -15.75 -9.71 -2.45
C ASP A 271 -16.69 -9.47 -3.64
N GLU A 272 -17.99 -9.58 -3.39
CA GLU A 272 -19.06 -9.27 -4.37
C GLU A 272 -19.52 -7.81 -4.28
N GLY A 273 -18.89 -7.00 -3.40
CA GLY A 273 -19.25 -5.59 -3.19
C GLY A 273 -18.82 -4.68 -4.34
N VAL A 274 -19.21 -3.40 -4.24
CA VAL A 274 -18.71 -2.36 -5.15
C VAL A 274 -17.23 -2.16 -4.88
N GLU A 275 -16.41 -2.45 -5.86
CA GLU A 275 -14.98 -2.24 -5.78
C GLU A 275 -14.68 -0.73 -5.80
N PRO A 276 -13.85 -0.19 -4.88
CA PRO A 276 -13.44 1.20 -4.95
C PRO A 276 -12.65 1.45 -6.24
N PRO A 277 -12.62 2.69 -6.75
CA PRO A 277 -11.81 3.03 -7.92
C PRO A 277 -10.34 2.72 -7.65
N GLY A 278 -9.57 2.43 -8.70
CA GLY A 278 -8.14 2.15 -8.58
C GLY A 278 -7.32 3.33 -8.05
N SER A 279 -7.81 4.57 -8.27
CA SER A 279 -7.26 5.80 -7.68
C SER A 279 -8.29 6.93 -7.72
N ARG A 280 -8.14 7.90 -6.81
CA ARG A 280 -8.87 9.18 -6.82
C ARG A 280 -7.99 10.29 -6.24
N ASP A 281 -8.40 11.53 -6.44
CA ASP A 281 -7.79 12.65 -5.72
C ASP A 281 -8.12 12.61 -4.23
N VAL A 282 -7.28 13.23 -3.42
CA VAL A 282 -7.55 13.50 -2.01
C VAL A 282 -8.84 14.32 -1.91
N GLN A 283 -9.63 14.06 -0.88
CA GLN A 283 -10.89 14.75 -0.64
C GLN A 283 -10.97 15.31 0.79
N VAL A 284 -11.75 16.36 0.94
CA VAL A 284 -12.12 16.89 2.27
C VAL A 284 -12.78 15.78 3.10
N GLY A 285 -12.35 15.66 4.35
CA GLY A 285 -12.83 14.65 5.29
C GLY A 285 -12.02 13.37 5.30
N ASP A 286 -11.07 13.19 4.38
CA ASP A 286 -10.13 12.06 4.43
C ASP A 286 -9.26 12.12 5.68
N TYR A 287 -8.92 10.97 6.24
CA TYR A 287 -8.06 10.84 7.40
C TYR A 287 -6.60 10.78 6.97
N TYR A 288 -5.75 11.55 7.65
CA TYR A 288 -4.32 11.64 7.36
C TYR A 288 -3.49 10.95 8.44
N MET A 289 -2.57 10.07 8.05
CA MET A 289 -1.78 9.23 8.94
C MET A 289 -0.37 9.77 9.16
N SER A 290 0.26 9.39 10.27
CA SER A 290 1.64 9.79 10.61
C SER A 290 2.70 9.28 9.64
N ASP A 291 2.38 8.33 8.78
CA ASP A 291 3.25 7.83 7.70
C ASP A 291 3.00 8.53 6.35
N GLY A 292 2.15 9.55 6.30
CA GLY A 292 1.78 10.29 5.10
C GLY A 292 0.72 9.60 4.24
N THR A 293 0.13 8.50 4.71
CA THR A 293 -0.95 7.84 3.99
C THR A 293 -2.30 8.50 4.26
N VAL A 294 -3.24 8.28 3.34
CA VAL A 294 -4.60 8.81 3.43
C VAL A 294 -5.60 7.66 3.41
N LEU A 295 -6.56 7.73 4.32
CA LEU A 295 -7.68 6.81 4.39
C LEU A 295 -8.96 7.57 4.08
N PRO A 296 -9.91 7.03 3.27
CA PRO A 296 -11.18 7.68 3.00
C PRO A 296 -11.95 8.09 4.26
N GLY A 297 -12.60 9.24 4.20
CA GLY A 297 -13.34 9.81 5.34
C GLY A 297 -14.58 9.03 5.79
N ASP A 298 -15.05 8.08 4.98
CA ASP A 298 -16.13 7.14 5.28
C ASP A 298 -15.64 5.79 5.84
N ALA A 299 -14.33 5.62 6.02
CA ALA A 299 -13.77 4.41 6.62
C ALA A 299 -14.24 4.27 8.07
N PRO A 300 -14.89 3.17 8.46
CA PRO A 300 -15.45 3.00 9.82
C PRO A 300 -14.38 2.70 10.86
N ASP A 301 -13.25 2.14 10.46
CA ASP A 301 -12.11 1.84 11.35
C ASP A 301 -10.91 2.71 10.96
N VAL A 302 -10.67 3.75 11.74
CA VAL A 302 -9.51 4.63 11.56
C VAL A 302 -8.35 4.09 12.40
N PRO A 303 -7.16 3.85 11.79
CA PRO A 303 -5.98 3.38 12.53
C PRO A 303 -5.53 4.38 13.61
N GLU A 304 -4.92 3.86 14.68
CA GLU A 304 -4.41 4.68 15.80
C GLU A 304 -3.35 5.71 15.39
N ASN A 305 -2.68 5.50 14.25
CA ASN A 305 -1.70 6.44 13.70
C ASN A 305 -2.31 7.59 12.89
N CYS A 306 -3.63 7.81 12.95
CA CYS A 306 -4.27 8.99 12.41
C CYS A 306 -3.81 10.24 13.18
N ILE A 307 -3.36 11.27 12.46
CA ILE A 307 -2.87 12.52 13.04
C ILE A 307 -3.73 13.72 12.67
N GLY A 308 -4.60 13.61 11.68
CA GLY A 308 -5.43 14.73 11.25
C GLY A 308 -6.50 14.36 10.24
N ILE A 309 -7.30 15.37 9.87
CA ILE A 309 -8.37 15.29 8.88
C ILE A 309 -8.10 16.31 7.79
N VAL A 310 -8.18 15.90 6.54
CA VAL A 310 -8.06 16.80 5.38
C VAL A 310 -9.22 17.80 5.39
N PHE A 311 -8.91 19.08 5.51
CA PHE A 311 -9.93 20.13 5.50
C PHE A 311 -9.97 20.91 4.20
N GLN A 312 -8.92 20.82 3.37
CA GLN A 312 -8.84 21.46 2.08
C GLN A 312 -8.12 20.55 1.10
N ALA A 313 -8.68 20.38 -0.10
CA ALA A 313 -8.12 19.57 -1.19
C ALA A 313 -8.17 20.31 -2.54
N ASP A 314 -8.60 21.58 -2.54
CA ASP A 314 -8.55 22.44 -3.72
C ASP A 314 -7.18 23.11 -3.80
N ALA A 315 -6.48 22.89 -4.91
CA ALA A 315 -5.17 23.47 -5.17
C ALA A 315 -5.18 25.01 -5.22
N GLU A 316 -6.30 25.63 -5.58
CA GLU A 316 -6.45 27.09 -5.58
C GLU A 316 -6.53 27.67 -4.16
N ARG A 317 -6.83 26.83 -3.18
CA ARG A 317 -6.88 27.17 -1.74
C ARG A 317 -5.62 26.80 -0.98
N ILE A 318 -4.56 26.38 -1.65
CA ILE A 318 -3.22 26.20 -1.08
C ILE A 318 -2.38 27.43 -1.43
N SER A 319 -1.70 28.04 -0.45
CA SER A 319 -0.98 29.27 -0.69
C SER A 319 0.15 29.11 -1.70
N ALA A 320 0.52 30.20 -2.37
CA ALA A 320 1.61 30.20 -3.35
C ALA A 320 2.96 29.76 -2.73
N ASP A 321 3.20 30.12 -1.47
CA ASP A 321 4.43 29.75 -0.75
C ASP A 321 4.48 28.23 -0.47
N GLU A 322 3.37 27.63 -0.11
CA GLU A 322 3.23 26.19 0.10
C GLU A 322 3.35 25.42 -1.22
N THR A 323 2.67 25.90 -2.25
CA THR A 323 2.77 25.35 -3.61
C THR A 323 4.20 25.38 -4.15
N ALA A 324 4.95 26.45 -3.88
CA ALA A 324 6.36 26.57 -4.26
C ALA A 324 7.28 25.55 -3.58
N GLN A 325 6.88 25.01 -2.41
CA GLN A 325 7.56 23.92 -1.72
C GLN A 325 7.16 22.54 -2.25
N GLY A 326 6.16 22.45 -3.11
CA GLY A 326 5.63 21.20 -3.66
C GLY A 326 4.47 20.60 -2.86
N TRP A 327 3.94 21.28 -1.86
CA TRP A 327 2.75 20.86 -1.11
C TRP A 327 1.51 21.34 -1.83
N THR A 328 0.95 20.47 -2.65
CA THR A 328 -0.12 20.83 -3.60
C THR A 328 -1.36 19.95 -3.50
N HIS A 329 -1.37 19.00 -2.54
CA HIS A 329 -2.38 17.95 -2.51
C HIS A 329 -3.48 18.19 -1.47
N GLY A 330 -3.21 18.99 -0.45
CA GLY A 330 -4.20 19.34 0.55
C GLY A 330 -3.62 19.89 1.85
N CYS A 331 -4.56 20.33 2.71
CA CYS A 331 -4.26 20.79 4.05
C CYS A 331 -5.01 19.94 5.08
N VAL A 332 -4.34 19.65 6.19
CA VAL A 332 -4.81 18.75 7.25
C VAL A 332 -4.92 19.51 8.57
N MET A 333 -6.03 19.36 9.28
CA MET A 333 -6.24 19.86 10.65
C MET A 333 -5.83 18.79 11.65
N ALA A 334 -5.02 19.14 12.63
CA ALA A 334 -4.59 18.25 13.72
C ALA A 334 -5.77 17.74 14.56
N LEU A 335 -5.66 16.51 15.10
CA LEU A 335 -6.68 15.93 15.97
C LEU A 335 -6.71 16.53 17.38
N THR A 336 -5.59 17.06 17.85
CA THR A 336 -5.46 17.59 19.22
C THR A 336 -4.91 19.01 19.21
N ASN A 337 -5.02 19.69 20.34
CA ASN A 337 -4.46 21.02 20.49
C ASN A 337 -2.95 20.94 20.78
N ALA A 338 -2.18 21.81 20.15
CA ALA A 338 -0.77 21.97 20.46
C ALA A 338 -0.55 22.72 21.78
N GLY A 339 -1.48 23.59 22.16
CA GLY A 339 -1.40 24.36 23.40
C GLY A 339 -2.74 24.89 23.86
N LYS A 340 -2.78 25.28 25.15
CA LYS A 340 -3.95 25.89 25.81
C LYS A 340 -3.48 27.11 26.57
N ASP A 341 -4.34 28.12 26.72
CA ASP A 341 -4.07 29.36 27.44
C ASP A 341 -2.79 30.08 26.97
N THR A 342 -2.59 30.13 25.64
CA THR A 342 -1.41 30.70 25.03
C THR A 342 -1.60 32.18 24.65
N LYS A 343 -0.48 32.92 24.56
CA LYS A 343 -0.40 34.27 24.01
C LYS A 343 0.08 34.23 22.58
N TRP A 344 -0.52 35.06 21.74
CA TRP A 344 -0.09 35.15 20.33
C TRP A 344 1.31 35.72 20.18
N GLY A 345 1.60 36.74 20.98
CA GLY A 345 2.88 37.45 21.01
C GLY A 345 2.83 38.72 21.84
N LYS A 346 3.85 39.55 21.71
CA LYS A 346 3.95 40.84 22.35
C LYS A 346 3.15 41.89 21.57
N ASP A 347 2.39 42.74 22.28
CA ASP A 347 1.70 43.83 21.62
C ASP A 347 2.59 45.07 21.44
N SER A 348 2.18 45.96 20.55
CA SER A 348 2.91 47.17 20.22
C SER A 348 2.64 48.35 21.22
N THR A 349 2.01 48.12 22.38
CA THR A 349 1.65 49.16 23.33
C THR A 349 2.84 49.73 24.04
N GLU A 350 3.95 48.98 24.14
CA GLU A 350 5.15 49.36 24.87
C GLU A 350 6.42 49.48 24.00
N GLY A 351 6.26 49.70 22.69
CA GLY A 351 7.37 49.81 21.76
C GLY A 351 7.21 48.97 20.53
N GLU A 352 8.25 48.27 20.10
CA GLU A 352 8.21 47.41 18.93
C GLU A 352 7.46 46.11 19.28
N GLY A 353 6.21 45.98 18.80
CA GLY A 353 5.42 44.77 18.94
C GLY A 353 5.89 43.69 17.99
N GLU A 354 5.61 42.44 18.34
CA GLU A 354 5.84 41.28 17.45
C GLU A 354 4.78 41.27 16.34
N ASN A 355 5.17 41.68 15.14
CA ASN A 355 4.29 41.79 13.98
C ASN A 355 4.89 41.06 12.77
N SER A 356 4.04 40.49 11.95
CA SER A 356 4.48 39.98 10.67
C SER A 356 4.56 41.11 9.62
N PRO A 357 5.45 41.05 8.64
CA PRO A 357 5.59 42.06 7.60
C PRO A 357 4.52 41.95 6.51
N PHE A 358 3.67 40.95 6.56
CA PHE A 358 2.63 40.71 5.55
C PHE A 358 1.58 41.81 5.65
N ALA A 359 1.64 42.76 4.73
CA ALA A 359 1.07 44.08 4.86
C ALA A 359 -0.46 44.15 4.75
N GLU A 360 -1.10 43.13 4.23
CA GLU A 360 -2.54 43.17 4.02
C GLU A 360 -3.24 42.30 5.07
N HIS A 361 -3.67 42.97 6.11
CA HIS A 361 -4.58 42.37 7.08
C HIS A 361 -5.97 42.39 6.52
N ALA A 362 -6.66 41.25 6.60
CA ALA A 362 -8.03 41.13 6.18
C ALA A 362 -8.90 42.26 6.74
N ALA A 363 -9.39 43.11 5.87
CA ALA A 363 -10.26 44.24 6.22
C ALA A 363 -11.72 44.03 5.78
N THR A 364 -11.98 43.00 5.00
CA THR A 364 -13.28 42.60 4.45
C THR A 364 -13.48 41.11 4.64
N TYR A 365 -14.71 40.61 4.42
CA TYR A 365 -14.97 39.17 4.45
C TYR A 365 -14.17 38.45 3.35
N ARG A 366 -14.18 38.95 2.12
CA ARG A 366 -13.33 38.44 1.03
C ARG A 366 -11.87 38.39 1.44
N GLY A 367 -11.33 39.47 2.02
CA GLY A 367 -9.95 39.50 2.48
C GLY A 367 -9.63 38.48 3.57
N MET A 368 -10.61 38.12 4.43
CA MET A 368 -10.47 37.01 5.39
C MET A 368 -10.41 35.67 4.67
N TYR A 369 -11.28 35.45 3.69
CA TYR A 369 -11.30 34.23 2.89
C TYR A 369 -10.01 34.03 2.11
N GLU A 370 -9.52 35.07 1.44
CA GLU A 370 -8.30 35.04 0.62
C GLU A 370 -6.99 34.90 1.42
N GLU A 371 -7.03 35.15 2.74
CA GLU A 371 -5.84 35.12 3.58
C GLU A 371 -5.48 33.69 4.03
N ILE A 372 -4.84 32.91 3.15
CA ILE A 372 -4.50 31.49 3.35
C ILE A 372 -3.02 31.22 3.70
N GLY A 373 -2.18 32.26 3.89
CA GLY A 373 -0.73 32.14 4.12
C GLY A 373 -0.33 31.79 5.56
N GLY A 374 -0.93 30.78 6.17
CA GLY A 374 -0.64 30.40 7.56
C GLY A 374 0.79 29.92 7.79
N TYR A 375 1.31 29.14 6.83
CA TYR A 375 2.68 28.59 6.89
C TYR A 375 3.73 29.71 6.91
N VAL A 376 3.74 30.58 5.92
CA VAL A 376 4.76 31.64 5.81
C VAL A 376 4.72 32.62 6.98
N LYS A 377 3.53 32.91 7.51
CA LYS A 377 3.37 33.74 8.71
C LYS A 377 3.94 33.06 9.95
N THR A 378 3.67 31.77 10.12
CA THR A 378 4.23 31.00 11.23
C THR A 378 5.75 30.94 11.15
N GLN A 379 6.32 30.63 9.99
CA GLN A 379 7.77 30.58 9.81
C GLN A 379 8.41 31.94 10.12
N TYR A 380 7.86 33.04 9.59
CA TYR A 380 8.37 34.37 9.86
C TYR A 380 8.37 34.70 11.37
N MET A 381 7.28 34.37 12.08
CA MET A 381 7.18 34.62 13.52
C MET A 381 8.19 33.79 14.32
N VAL A 382 8.40 32.55 13.93
CA VAL A 382 9.40 31.66 14.56
C VAL A 382 10.82 32.15 14.27
N ASP A 383 11.14 32.48 13.02
CA ASP A 383 12.49 32.90 12.62
C ASP A 383 12.88 34.27 13.21
N THR A 384 11.90 35.19 13.32
CA THR A 384 12.17 36.55 13.76
C THR A 384 12.15 36.70 15.26
N TYR A 385 11.23 36.02 15.94
CA TYR A 385 10.96 36.22 17.38
C TYR A 385 11.18 34.99 18.24
N GLY A 386 11.55 33.86 17.66
CA GLY A 386 11.62 32.54 18.33
C GLY A 386 12.54 32.48 19.54
N GLU A 387 13.53 33.41 19.64
CA GLU A 387 14.43 33.52 20.79
C GLU A 387 13.89 34.50 21.87
N GLY A 388 12.76 35.17 21.64
CA GLY A 388 12.19 36.16 22.56
C GLY A 388 11.47 35.55 23.78
N ASP A 389 11.53 36.22 24.92
CA ASP A 389 10.91 35.75 26.19
C ASP A 389 9.41 35.50 26.10
N THR A 390 8.69 36.21 25.24
CA THR A 390 7.24 36.01 24.97
C THR A 390 6.95 34.86 24.06
N PHE A 391 7.95 34.39 23.31
CA PHE A 391 7.83 33.31 22.37
C PHE A 391 8.23 31.96 22.96
N GLN A 392 9.18 31.97 23.90
CA GLN A 392 9.64 30.77 24.58
C GLN A 392 8.78 30.45 25.81
N GLY A 393 8.50 29.17 25.98
CA GLY A 393 7.78 28.64 27.13
C GLY A 393 6.33 28.28 26.85
N ASP A 394 5.70 27.68 27.85
CA ASP A 394 4.39 27.02 27.73
C ASP A 394 3.23 27.92 27.30
N ASN A 395 3.42 29.24 27.39
CA ASN A 395 2.40 30.23 27.03
C ASN A 395 2.57 30.85 25.63
N GLY A 396 3.61 30.52 24.89
CA GLY A 396 3.84 31.07 23.54
C GLY A 396 3.11 30.27 22.46
N THR A 397 2.18 30.88 21.72
CA THR A 397 1.41 30.21 20.67
C THR A 397 2.31 29.55 19.61
N PHE A 398 3.24 30.29 19.04
CA PHE A 398 4.13 29.79 18.01
C PHE A 398 5.15 28.78 18.55
N TYR A 399 5.59 28.95 19.80
CA TYR A 399 6.41 27.94 20.46
C TYR A 399 5.66 26.60 20.57
N GLN A 400 4.40 26.61 21.00
CA GLN A 400 3.60 25.40 21.11
C GLN A 400 3.43 24.72 19.74
N VAL A 401 3.30 25.49 18.67
CA VAL A 401 3.26 24.96 17.30
C VAL A 401 4.55 24.21 16.95
N THR A 402 5.74 24.78 17.26
CA THR A 402 7.03 24.13 16.98
C THR A 402 7.28 22.89 17.84
N GLN A 403 6.62 22.77 18.99
CA GLN A 403 6.75 21.62 19.89
C GLN A 403 5.75 20.48 19.58
N TYR A 404 4.72 20.77 18.76
CA TYR A 404 3.69 19.80 18.47
C TYR A 404 4.22 18.68 17.56
N GLY A 405 4.16 17.45 18.05
CA GLY A 405 4.77 16.29 17.39
C GLY A 405 6.24 16.04 17.77
N GLU A 406 6.92 17.00 18.41
CA GLU A 406 8.36 16.89 18.75
C GLU A 406 8.61 16.56 20.24
N THR A 407 7.59 16.66 21.09
CA THR A 407 7.69 16.26 22.50
C THR A 407 7.22 14.83 22.73
N PRO A 408 7.68 14.14 23.78
CA PRO A 408 7.18 12.79 24.10
C PRO A 408 5.66 12.69 24.26
N ALA A 409 5.01 13.76 24.72
CA ALA A 409 3.56 13.81 24.90
C ALA A 409 2.77 13.90 23.59
N THR A 410 3.38 14.41 22.54
CA THR A 410 2.76 14.64 21.23
C THR A 410 3.42 13.87 20.09
N ALA A 411 4.44 13.04 20.37
CA ALA A 411 5.25 12.33 19.37
C ALA A 411 4.41 11.49 18.38
N GLN A 412 3.27 10.99 18.82
CA GLN A 412 2.33 10.25 17.95
C GLN A 412 1.71 11.11 16.85
N TYR A 413 1.74 12.44 17.01
CA TYR A 413 1.22 13.41 16.02
C TYR A 413 2.33 14.07 15.21
N LYS A 414 3.54 13.48 15.19
CA LYS A 414 4.64 14.00 14.38
C LYS A 414 4.23 14.08 12.91
N ALA A 415 4.48 15.25 12.29
CA ALA A 415 4.23 15.46 10.88
C ALA A 415 5.17 14.57 10.03
N PRO A 416 4.69 13.92 8.96
CA PRO A 416 5.52 13.13 8.07
C PRO A 416 6.57 13.98 7.34
N GLU A 417 7.69 13.35 6.99
CA GLU A 417 8.69 13.97 6.12
C GLU A 417 8.08 14.34 4.75
N GLY A 418 8.50 15.46 4.19
CA GLY A 418 8.01 15.95 2.91
C GLY A 418 6.74 16.80 2.99
N THR A 419 6.20 17.01 4.19
CA THR A 419 5.11 17.96 4.46
C THR A 419 5.66 19.30 4.97
N SER A 420 4.79 20.31 5.10
CA SER A 420 5.14 21.60 5.69
C SER A 420 5.59 21.51 7.16
N GLY A 421 5.39 20.37 7.83
CA GLY A 421 5.32 20.35 9.28
C GLY A 421 4.06 21.07 9.79
N TRP A 422 3.87 21.07 11.11
CA TRP A 422 2.74 21.75 11.73
C TRP A 422 2.95 23.26 11.80
N TYR A 423 1.91 24.03 11.47
CA TYR A 423 1.92 25.49 11.58
C TYR A 423 0.55 26.01 12.07
N LEU A 424 0.51 27.29 12.46
CA LEU A 424 -0.70 27.94 12.92
C LEU A 424 -1.56 28.37 11.74
N PRO A 425 -2.83 27.93 11.61
CA PRO A 425 -3.67 28.29 10.49
C PRO A 425 -3.91 29.80 10.38
N SER A 426 -3.97 30.33 9.19
CA SER A 426 -4.47 31.69 8.93
C SER A 426 -5.98 31.78 9.15
N ILE A 427 -6.54 32.98 9.05
CA ILE A 427 -7.99 33.15 9.18
C ILE A 427 -8.74 32.55 7.99
N GLY A 428 -8.15 32.57 6.80
CA GLY A 428 -8.73 31.91 5.61
C GLY A 428 -8.68 30.38 5.72
N GLN A 429 -7.61 29.83 6.33
CA GLN A 429 -7.57 28.38 6.59
C GLN A 429 -8.55 27.96 7.72
N TRP A 430 -8.80 28.84 8.70
CA TRP A 430 -9.91 28.64 9.63
C TRP A 430 -11.26 28.69 8.92
N TRP A 431 -11.42 29.60 7.94
CA TRP A 431 -12.62 29.64 7.10
C TRP A 431 -12.85 28.28 6.43
N ASP A 432 -11.84 27.75 5.76
CA ASP A 432 -11.90 26.44 5.10
C ASP A 432 -12.23 25.30 6.09
N ILE A 433 -11.66 25.31 7.30
CA ILE A 433 -11.99 24.32 8.34
C ILE A 433 -13.47 24.39 8.72
N LEU A 434 -13.99 25.60 8.95
CA LEU A 434 -15.37 25.81 9.38
C LEU A 434 -16.35 25.48 8.27
N GLU A 435 -16.06 25.86 7.03
CA GLU A 435 -16.90 25.61 5.87
C GLU A 435 -16.93 24.13 5.49
N ASN A 436 -15.75 23.55 5.31
CA ASN A 436 -15.59 22.22 4.74
C ASN A 436 -15.83 21.09 5.77
N LEU A 437 -15.25 21.19 6.96
CA LEU A 437 -15.43 20.18 8.00
C LEU A 437 -16.60 20.50 8.94
N GLY A 438 -16.82 21.79 9.19
CA GLY A 438 -17.91 22.26 10.04
C GLY A 438 -19.24 22.41 9.32
N GLU A 439 -19.26 22.35 8.00
CA GLU A 439 -20.45 22.52 7.14
C GLU A 439 -21.12 23.90 7.31
N ALA A 440 -20.29 24.94 7.48
CA ALA A 440 -20.74 26.32 7.65
C ALA A 440 -21.14 26.98 6.33
N LYS A 441 -22.31 26.62 5.82
CA LYS A 441 -22.82 27.07 4.51
C LYS A 441 -22.99 28.60 4.39
N GLY A 442 -23.16 29.29 5.52
CA GLY A 442 -23.23 30.74 5.55
C GLY A 442 -21.96 31.45 5.11
N LEU A 443 -20.80 30.78 5.19
CA LEU A 443 -19.51 31.35 4.76
C LEU A 443 -19.43 31.53 3.26
N ALA A 444 -19.93 30.59 2.48
CA ALA A 444 -19.95 30.68 1.01
C ALA A 444 -20.65 31.93 0.48
N LEU A 445 -21.55 32.54 1.26
CA LEU A 445 -22.22 33.79 0.90
C LEU A 445 -21.35 35.04 1.12
N LEU A 446 -20.24 34.89 1.83
CA LEU A 446 -19.35 35.99 2.24
C LEU A 446 -18.01 35.99 1.49
N GLU A 447 -17.70 34.97 0.71
CA GLU A 447 -16.43 34.83 0.00
C GLU A 447 -16.17 35.99 -0.97
N ASP A 448 -17.22 36.47 -1.63
CA ASP A 448 -17.18 37.62 -2.56
C ASP A 448 -17.61 38.94 -1.93
N ASP A 449 -17.81 38.99 -0.59
CA ASP A 449 -18.32 40.16 0.10
C ASP A 449 -17.18 41.12 0.49
N ASP A 450 -17.09 42.27 -0.17
CA ASP A 450 -16.14 43.35 0.11
C ASP A 450 -16.58 44.26 1.27
N THR A 451 -17.64 43.90 1.99
CA THR A 451 -18.06 44.65 3.17
C THR A 451 -16.95 44.66 4.23
N ALA A 452 -16.61 45.85 4.69
CA ALA A 452 -15.59 46.02 5.72
C ALA A 452 -16.00 45.33 7.02
N ILE A 453 -15.11 44.47 7.53
CA ILE A 453 -15.25 43.92 8.86
C ILE A 453 -15.12 45.08 9.88
N GLY A 454 -16.16 45.31 10.65
CA GLY A 454 -16.29 46.51 11.49
C GLY A 454 -15.18 46.72 12.49
N SER A 455 -15.12 47.91 13.10
CA SER A 455 -14.04 48.31 14.05
C SER A 455 -14.41 48.14 15.54
N SER A 456 -15.56 47.55 15.88
CA SER A 456 -16.02 47.28 17.26
C SER A 456 -15.76 45.82 17.73
N ASN A 457 -16.10 45.33 18.91
CA ASN A 457 -15.60 44.06 19.51
C ASN A 457 -16.10 42.73 18.94
N SER A 458 -16.86 42.75 17.86
CA SER A 458 -17.38 41.54 17.20
C SER A 458 -17.08 41.65 15.72
N TYR A 459 -15.92 41.17 15.30
CA TYR A 459 -15.35 41.53 14.02
C TYR A 459 -14.96 40.35 13.20
N GLY A 460 -15.78 40.04 12.27
CA GLY A 460 -15.75 38.96 11.32
C GLY A 460 -17.12 38.33 11.21
N PHE A 461 -17.16 37.08 10.81
CA PHE A 461 -18.41 36.35 10.65
C PHE A 461 -18.96 35.85 12.00
N THR A 462 -20.27 35.67 12.06
CA THR A 462 -21.00 34.94 13.11
C THR A 462 -21.84 33.87 12.45
N LEU A 463 -21.65 32.63 12.87
CA LEU A 463 -22.32 31.45 12.33
C LEU A 463 -23.19 30.84 13.43
N GLU A 464 -24.50 30.79 13.20
CA GLU A 464 -25.48 30.16 14.10
C GLU A 464 -25.82 28.71 13.70
N GLU A 465 -24.94 28.10 12.92
CA GLU A 465 -25.06 26.75 12.43
C GLU A 465 -24.40 25.75 13.40
N PRO A 466 -24.66 24.43 13.32
CA PRO A 466 -24.11 23.44 14.23
C PRO A 466 -22.65 23.10 13.94
N VAL A 467 -21.84 24.09 13.55
CA VAL A 467 -20.43 23.96 13.09
C VAL A 467 -19.58 23.21 14.10
N MET A 468 -19.64 23.61 15.39
CA MET A 468 -18.86 22.96 16.44
C MET A 468 -19.25 21.48 16.60
N SER A 469 -20.52 21.16 16.48
CA SER A 469 -21.01 19.77 16.57
C SER A 469 -20.51 18.93 15.40
N ASN A 470 -20.55 19.46 14.18
CA ASN A 470 -20.08 18.78 12.98
C ASN A 470 -18.57 18.49 13.05
N LEU A 471 -17.77 19.50 13.44
CA LEU A 471 -16.34 19.32 13.67
C LEU A 471 -16.05 18.23 14.73
N ASN A 472 -16.79 18.23 15.84
CA ASN A 472 -16.60 17.28 16.90
C ASN A 472 -16.99 15.86 16.54
N ILE A 473 -18.02 15.67 15.70
CA ILE A 473 -18.38 14.37 15.13
C ILE A 473 -17.23 13.83 14.27
N ARG A 474 -16.67 14.65 13.38
CA ARG A 474 -15.54 14.24 12.53
C ARG A 474 -14.29 13.90 13.34
N LEU A 475 -13.99 14.69 14.37
CA LEU A 475 -12.86 14.41 15.29
C LEU A 475 -13.10 13.09 16.04
N GLY A 476 -14.29 12.86 16.57
CA GLY A 476 -14.65 11.62 17.27
C GLY A 476 -14.60 10.38 16.36
N ASN A 477 -14.93 10.52 15.08
CA ASN A 477 -14.79 9.46 14.09
C ASN A 477 -13.33 9.18 13.75
N ALA A 478 -12.48 10.20 13.74
CA ALA A 478 -11.05 10.06 13.41
C ALA A 478 -10.26 9.38 14.53
N SER A 479 -10.54 9.69 15.79
CA SER A 479 -9.86 9.08 16.94
C SER A 479 -10.61 9.32 18.25
N ALA A 480 -10.66 8.31 19.09
CA ALA A 480 -11.18 8.43 20.45
C ALA A 480 -10.32 9.36 21.35
N SER A 481 -9.04 9.59 20.97
CA SER A 481 -8.13 10.50 21.65
C SER A 481 -8.15 11.92 21.10
N ALA A 482 -8.96 12.21 20.08
CA ALA A 482 -9.07 13.55 19.51
C ALA A 482 -9.64 14.54 20.53
N GLU A 483 -9.05 15.74 20.55
CA GLU A 483 -9.56 16.83 21.41
C GLU A 483 -10.66 17.61 20.68
N VAL A 484 -11.86 17.53 21.19
CA VAL A 484 -13.03 18.21 20.64
C VAL A 484 -12.99 19.72 20.92
N PHE A 485 -13.61 20.50 20.06
CA PHE A 485 -13.85 21.92 20.30
C PHE A 485 -14.88 22.12 21.41
N ALA A 486 -14.61 23.06 22.31
CA ALA A 486 -15.46 23.32 23.47
C ALA A 486 -15.98 24.77 23.52
N SER A 487 -17.21 24.93 23.99
CA SER A 487 -17.79 26.26 24.21
C SER A 487 -16.97 27.09 25.17
N GLY A 488 -16.75 28.35 24.83
CA GLY A 488 -16.00 29.32 25.58
C GLY A 488 -14.48 29.23 25.38
N ILE A 489 -14.01 28.40 24.48
CA ILE A 489 -12.61 28.35 24.05
C ILE A 489 -12.47 29.10 22.73
N ASN A 490 -11.42 29.91 22.64
CA ASN A 490 -11.06 30.60 21.39
C ASN A 490 -9.77 29.99 20.84
N TYR A 491 -9.63 29.97 19.53
CA TYR A 491 -8.44 29.43 18.85
C TYR A 491 -7.74 30.52 18.07
N TRP A 492 -6.43 30.64 18.25
CA TRP A 492 -5.64 31.60 17.51
C TRP A 492 -5.55 31.28 16.02
N SER A 493 -5.49 32.33 15.20
CA SER A 493 -4.98 32.25 13.84
C SER A 493 -3.61 32.96 13.74
N SER A 494 -2.83 32.65 12.70
CA SER A 494 -1.59 33.36 12.40
C SER A 494 -1.82 34.77 11.83
N SER A 495 -3.07 35.09 11.49
CA SER A 495 -3.47 36.36 10.88
C SER A 495 -3.60 37.47 11.91
N GLU A 496 -3.00 38.59 11.63
CA GLU A 496 -3.17 39.78 12.43
C GLU A 496 -4.46 40.50 12.04
N HIS A 497 -5.12 41.11 13.02
CA HIS A 497 -6.37 41.84 12.81
C HIS A 497 -6.06 43.33 12.60
N ASN A 498 -6.74 43.97 11.63
CA ASN A 498 -6.54 45.38 11.26
C ASN A 498 -6.92 46.39 12.36
N ARG A 499 -7.44 45.94 13.50
CA ARG A 499 -7.81 46.79 14.64
C ARG A 499 -6.59 47.45 15.25
N LYS A 500 -6.68 48.79 15.43
CA LYS A 500 -5.68 49.60 16.12
C LYS A 500 -6.12 49.85 17.56
N HIS A 501 -5.22 49.69 18.51
CA HIS A 501 -5.49 50.03 19.93
C HIS A 501 -5.63 51.54 20.15
N SER A 502 -4.98 52.37 19.34
CA SER A 502 -5.12 53.82 19.28
C SER A 502 -4.70 54.36 17.93
N SER A 503 -4.96 55.65 17.63
CA SER A 503 -4.62 56.29 16.39
C SER A 503 -3.13 56.25 16.00
N THR A 504 -2.25 55.91 16.94
CA THR A 504 -0.79 55.90 16.78
C THR A 504 -0.16 54.51 16.86
N LYS A 505 -0.92 53.48 17.25
CA LYS A 505 -0.37 52.13 17.50
C LYS A 505 -0.94 51.11 16.52
N ARG A 506 -0.04 50.37 15.87
CA ARG A 506 -0.38 49.29 14.91
C ARG A 506 -0.58 47.98 15.64
N LEU A 507 -1.57 47.21 15.22
CA LEU A 507 -1.68 45.77 15.28
C LEU A 507 -1.44 45.12 16.65
N SER A 508 -2.19 45.55 17.66
CA SER A 508 -2.22 44.88 18.99
C SER A 508 -3.14 43.64 19.01
N TYR A 509 -3.76 43.31 17.88
CA TYR A 509 -4.76 42.25 17.80
C TYR A 509 -4.41 41.23 16.73
N ALA A 510 -4.76 39.98 16.99
CA ALA A 510 -4.76 38.89 16.04
C ALA A 510 -6.18 38.28 15.89
N HIS A 511 -6.46 37.69 14.78
CA HIS A 511 -7.72 36.95 14.59
C HIS A 511 -7.75 35.70 15.46
N ALA A 512 -8.93 35.45 16.04
CA ALA A 512 -9.23 34.22 16.76
C ALA A 512 -10.63 33.73 16.40
N VAL A 513 -10.82 32.43 16.37
CA VAL A 513 -12.12 31.77 16.20
C VAL A 513 -12.63 31.36 17.57
N SER A 514 -13.81 31.84 17.94
CA SER A 514 -14.47 31.59 19.21
C SER A 514 -15.62 30.63 19.04
N PHE A 515 -15.62 29.56 19.82
CA PHE A 515 -16.74 28.61 19.87
C PHE A 515 -17.62 28.92 21.08
N THR A 516 -18.93 29.06 20.84
CA THR A 516 -19.95 29.20 21.88
C THR A 516 -20.91 28.01 21.85
N ALA A 517 -21.86 27.96 22.76
CA ALA A 517 -22.84 26.87 22.77
C ALA A 517 -23.73 26.84 21.52
N SER A 518 -23.94 27.98 20.86
CA SER A 518 -24.88 28.15 19.75
C SER A 518 -24.30 28.77 18.48
N SER A 519 -23.05 29.23 18.53
CA SER A 519 -22.44 29.93 17.38
C SER A 519 -20.92 29.79 17.35
N VAL A 520 -20.37 30.04 16.18
CA VAL A 520 -18.92 30.23 15.97
C VAL A 520 -18.70 31.65 15.45
N VAL A 521 -17.75 32.35 16.04
CA VAL A 521 -17.51 33.77 15.75
C VAL A 521 -16.01 34.00 15.49
N SER A 522 -15.70 34.73 14.42
CA SER A 522 -14.35 35.27 14.23
C SER A 522 -14.23 36.61 15.00
N THR A 523 -13.17 36.77 15.79
CA THR A 523 -12.96 37.98 16.62
C THR A 523 -11.53 38.49 16.52
N GLY A 524 -11.34 39.79 16.74
CA GLY A 524 -10.01 40.36 17.04
C GLY A 524 -9.68 40.25 18.52
N ALA A 525 -8.63 39.53 18.87
CA ALA A 525 -8.18 39.32 20.23
C ALA A 525 -6.83 39.99 20.46
N THR A 526 -6.60 40.59 21.66
CA THR A 526 -5.29 41.16 22.01
C THR A 526 -4.21 40.08 22.04
N LYS A 527 -3.08 40.33 21.39
CA LYS A 527 -1.97 39.37 21.25
C LYS A 527 -1.43 38.87 22.61
N THR A 528 -1.48 39.71 23.62
CA THR A 528 -1.00 39.41 25.00
C THR A 528 -2.00 38.63 25.84
N SER A 529 -3.27 38.47 25.38
CA SER A 529 -4.28 37.76 26.15
C SER A 529 -4.08 36.25 26.00
N ASN A 530 -3.99 35.54 27.13
CA ASN A 530 -3.86 34.08 27.15
C ASN A 530 -5.10 33.36 27.70
N SER A 531 -6.10 34.08 28.18
CA SER A 531 -7.27 33.46 28.79
C SER A 531 -8.08 32.67 27.76
N LYS A 532 -8.22 31.34 27.94
CA LYS A 532 -9.00 30.44 27.10
C LYS A 532 -8.65 30.52 25.60
N ARG A 533 -7.33 30.61 25.32
CA ARG A 533 -6.82 30.62 23.95
C ARG A 533 -6.12 29.29 23.61
N GLY A 534 -6.68 28.56 22.70
CA GLY A 534 -6.13 27.29 22.22
C GLY A 534 -5.31 27.44 20.93
N VAL A 535 -4.50 26.45 20.66
CA VAL A 535 -3.71 26.31 19.42
C VAL A 535 -4.09 25.01 18.74
N ARG A 536 -4.74 25.09 17.59
CA ARG A 536 -5.03 23.95 16.71
C ARG A 536 -4.15 24.10 15.48
N CYS A 537 -3.21 23.17 15.30
CA CYS A 537 -2.29 23.20 14.17
C CYS A 537 -2.90 22.65 12.88
N VAL A 538 -2.31 23.06 11.76
CA VAL A 538 -2.57 22.50 10.44
C VAL A 538 -1.23 22.18 9.76
N LEU A 539 -1.26 21.34 8.73
CA LEU A 539 -0.12 21.06 7.85
C LEU A 539 -0.59 20.98 6.39
N SER A 540 0.36 21.18 5.46
CA SER A 540 0.15 21.01 4.02
C SER A 540 1.07 19.92 3.47
N PHE A 541 0.57 19.17 2.46
CA PHE A 541 1.27 18.01 1.88
C PHE A 541 1.10 17.90 0.37
#